data_bff6f4250fef4c829e76d52534f6673b
#
_entry.id   bff6f4250fef4c829e76d52534f6673b
#
_cell.length_a   1.000
_cell.length_b   1.000
_cell.length_c   1.000
_cell.angle_alpha   90.00
_cell.angle_beta   90.00
_cell.angle_gamma   90.00
#
_symmetry.space_group_name_H-M   'P 1'
#
loop_
_entity.id
_entity.type
_entity.pdbx_description
1 polymer ?
#
loop_
_entity_poly.entity_id
_entity_poly.type
_entity_poly.pdbx_seq_one_letter_code
_entity_poly.pdbx_strand_id
1 'polypeptide(L)'
;MPRLGSRTIERLAIQRMDHIGIVVEDLVAATDFFVQLGLEPQGTGMVEGGWVDRIVGLEGVRAENTMLQTPDGDARVELTKFHAPPAQGGNGHAPVNTLGLRHVTFAVDDLDAVVAGLRARGAELVGKVEQYEDIYRLCYVWGPEGIIVELAERIG
;
A
#
# COMPACT_ATOMS: atom_id res chain seq x y z
N MET A 1 -4.74 23.47 -12.78
CA MET A 1 -3.74 22.61 -13.43
C MET A 1 -3.25 23.32 -14.70
N PRO A 2 -1.96 23.55 -14.85
CA PRO A 2 -1.46 24.05 -16.11
C PRO A 2 -1.75 23.03 -17.20
N ARG A 3 -2.29 23.49 -18.31
CA ARG A 3 -2.46 22.64 -19.49
C ARG A 3 -1.08 22.25 -19.98
N LEU A 4 -0.78 20.96 -19.98
CA LEU A 4 0.38 20.44 -20.69
C LEU A 4 0.19 20.85 -22.16
N GLY A 5 1.10 21.66 -22.67
CA GLY A 5 1.08 22.04 -24.09
C GLY A 5 1.02 20.81 -24.98
N SER A 6 0.57 20.98 -26.20
CA SER A 6 0.36 19.92 -27.20
C SER A 6 1.69 19.24 -27.60
N ARG A 7 2.30 18.50 -26.66
CA ARG A 7 3.39 17.60 -26.99
C ARG A 7 2.79 16.27 -27.43
N THR A 8 3.17 15.80 -28.59
CA THR A 8 2.92 14.42 -28.98
C THR A 8 3.79 13.55 -28.08
N ILE A 9 3.17 12.76 -27.18
CA ILE A 9 3.86 11.82 -26.30
C ILE A 9 3.76 10.45 -26.92
N GLU A 10 4.89 9.86 -27.27
CA GLU A 10 4.95 8.47 -27.66
C GLU A 10 4.61 7.58 -26.47
N ARG A 11 3.68 6.63 -26.65
CA ARG A 11 3.23 5.73 -25.59
C ARG A 11 3.93 4.39 -25.71
N LEU A 12 4.60 3.99 -24.64
CA LEU A 12 5.08 2.64 -24.42
C LEU A 12 3.90 1.81 -23.89
N ALA A 13 3.91 0.51 -24.03
CA ALA A 13 2.71 -0.29 -23.88
C ALA A 13 2.53 -0.87 -22.45
N ILE A 14 2.29 -0.03 -21.46
CA ILE A 14 1.82 -0.51 -20.15
C ILE A 14 0.40 -1.03 -20.32
N GLN A 15 0.12 -2.23 -19.82
CA GLN A 15 -1.19 -2.86 -19.91
C GLN A 15 -2.05 -2.59 -18.66
N ARG A 16 -1.44 -2.66 -17.47
CA ARG A 16 -2.15 -2.52 -16.20
C ARG A 16 -1.15 -2.30 -15.07
N MET A 17 -1.64 -1.89 -13.92
CA MET A 17 -0.85 -1.94 -12.69
C MET A 17 -0.94 -3.36 -12.13
N ASP A 18 0.20 -4.05 -11.97
CA ASP A 18 0.22 -5.42 -11.47
C ASP A 18 0.13 -5.46 -9.96
N HIS A 19 1.01 -4.76 -9.28
CA HIS A 19 1.01 -4.66 -7.83
C HIS A 19 1.80 -3.43 -7.38
N ILE A 20 1.67 -3.09 -6.10
CA ILE A 20 2.51 -2.10 -5.43
C ILE A 20 3.34 -2.82 -4.37
N GLY A 21 4.62 -2.46 -4.27
CA GLY A 21 5.53 -3.04 -3.29
C GLY A 21 5.74 -2.12 -2.10
N ILE A 22 5.67 -2.68 -0.89
CA ILE A 22 5.89 -1.97 0.36
C ILE A 22 6.92 -2.76 1.18
N VAL A 23 8.01 -2.11 1.55
CA VAL A 23 9.04 -2.69 2.41
C VAL A 23 8.68 -2.45 3.87
N VAL A 24 8.70 -3.52 4.65
CA VAL A 24 8.33 -3.49 6.08
C VAL A 24 9.37 -4.25 6.91
N GLU A 25 9.46 -3.91 8.20
CA GLU A 25 10.30 -4.65 9.15
C GLU A 25 9.56 -5.85 9.75
N ASP A 26 8.29 -5.67 10.09
CA ASP A 26 7.45 -6.73 10.66
C ASP A 26 6.45 -7.22 9.62
N LEU A 27 6.84 -8.26 8.90
CA LEU A 27 6.03 -8.82 7.81
C LEU A 27 4.72 -9.42 8.32
N VAL A 28 4.74 -10.05 9.49
CA VAL A 28 3.55 -10.67 10.08
C VAL A 28 2.52 -9.61 10.46
N ALA A 29 2.94 -8.57 11.18
CA ALA A 29 2.04 -7.49 11.59
C ALA A 29 1.48 -6.73 10.40
N ALA A 30 2.30 -6.47 9.38
CA ALA A 30 1.85 -5.79 8.17
C ALA A 30 0.85 -6.64 7.38
N THR A 31 1.13 -7.95 7.26
CA THR A 31 0.21 -8.89 6.61
C THR A 31 -1.14 -8.93 7.34
N ASP A 32 -1.12 -9.05 8.66
CA ASP A 32 -2.34 -9.09 9.47
C ASP A 32 -3.19 -7.84 9.29
N PHE A 33 -2.56 -6.66 9.23
CA PHE A 33 -3.26 -5.41 8.98
C PHE A 33 -4.05 -5.43 7.67
N PHE A 34 -3.41 -5.82 6.58
CA PHE A 34 -4.08 -5.86 5.27
C PHE A 34 -5.11 -6.98 5.16
N VAL A 35 -4.89 -8.13 5.83
CA VAL A 35 -5.89 -9.20 5.92
C VAL A 35 -7.13 -8.72 6.67
N GLN A 36 -6.95 -7.95 7.74
CA GLN A 36 -8.07 -7.37 8.49
C GLN A 36 -8.88 -6.37 7.63
N LEU A 37 -8.23 -5.67 6.70
CA LEU A 37 -8.92 -4.82 5.74
C LEU A 37 -9.73 -5.60 4.69
N GLY A 38 -9.42 -6.87 4.51
CA GLY A 38 -10.12 -7.72 3.54
C GLY A 38 -9.27 -8.21 2.38
N LEU A 39 -7.96 -7.93 2.37
CA LEU A 39 -7.09 -8.51 1.36
C LEU A 39 -6.85 -9.99 1.64
N GLU A 40 -6.68 -10.76 0.57
CA GLU A 40 -6.52 -12.21 0.63
C GLU A 40 -5.06 -12.59 0.39
N PRO A 41 -4.43 -13.34 1.33
CA PRO A 41 -3.05 -13.80 1.11
C PRO A 41 -2.97 -14.75 -0.07
N GLN A 42 -1.99 -14.54 -0.95
CA GLN A 42 -1.75 -15.38 -2.12
C GLN A 42 -0.54 -16.29 -1.95
N GLY A 43 0.31 -16.01 -0.98
CA GLY A 43 1.48 -16.78 -0.68
C GLY A 43 2.61 -15.97 -0.09
N THR A 44 3.50 -16.66 0.63
CA THR A 44 4.70 -16.11 1.22
C THR A 44 5.90 -16.92 0.76
N GLY A 45 6.99 -16.28 0.42
CA GLY A 45 8.20 -16.98 -0.01
C GLY A 45 9.46 -16.18 0.20
N MET A 46 10.58 -16.91 0.29
CA MET A 46 11.91 -16.33 0.33
C MET A 46 12.42 -16.07 -1.09
N VAL A 47 13.09 -14.94 -1.28
CA VAL A 47 13.70 -14.54 -2.54
C VAL A 47 15.18 -14.27 -2.26
N GLU A 48 16.07 -15.02 -2.92
CA GLU A 48 17.50 -14.84 -2.82
C GLU A 48 18.21 -15.39 -4.05
N GLY A 49 19.46 -15.01 -4.24
CA GLY A 49 20.29 -15.47 -5.34
C GLY A 49 20.73 -14.35 -6.29
N GLY A 50 21.65 -14.67 -7.18
CA GLY A 50 22.22 -13.68 -8.09
C GLY A 50 21.20 -13.01 -9.00
N TRP A 51 20.12 -13.70 -9.35
CA TRP A 51 19.08 -13.16 -10.22
C TRP A 51 18.31 -11.99 -9.54
N VAL A 52 17.98 -12.12 -8.26
CA VAL A 52 17.31 -11.05 -7.56
C VAL A 52 18.25 -9.88 -7.30
N ASP A 53 19.52 -10.16 -6.96
CA ASP A 53 20.52 -9.11 -6.79
C ASP A 53 20.63 -8.24 -8.03
N ARG A 54 20.67 -8.86 -9.20
CA ARG A 54 20.77 -8.13 -10.49
C ARG A 54 19.51 -7.34 -10.81
N ILE A 55 18.33 -7.83 -10.44
CA ILE A 55 17.08 -7.11 -10.67
C ILE A 55 16.97 -5.88 -9.76
N VAL A 56 17.24 -6.03 -8.46
CA VAL A 56 17.01 -4.96 -7.50
C VAL A 56 18.22 -4.04 -7.30
N GLY A 57 19.38 -4.39 -7.87
CA GLY A 57 20.59 -3.57 -7.79
C GLY A 57 21.26 -3.58 -6.41
N LEU A 58 21.13 -4.66 -5.67
CA LEU A 58 21.78 -4.87 -4.38
C LEU A 58 22.57 -6.17 -4.41
N GLU A 59 23.47 -6.37 -3.45
CA GLU A 59 24.25 -7.58 -3.32
C GLU A 59 23.84 -8.39 -2.08
N GLY A 60 23.78 -9.70 -2.22
CA GLY A 60 23.48 -10.60 -1.10
C GLY A 60 22.06 -10.51 -0.61
N VAL A 61 21.10 -10.28 -1.49
CA VAL A 61 19.68 -10.12 -1.10
C VAL A 61 19.13 -11.41 -0.54
N ARG A 62 18.53 -11.30 0.64
CA ARG A 62 17.62 -12.29 1.22
C ARG A 62 16.37 -11.56 1.67
N ALA A 63 15.29 -11.78 0.98
CA ALA A 63 14.04 -11.10 1.24
C ALA A 63 12.90 -12.11 1.37
N GLU A 64 11.92 -11.75 2.15
CA GLU A 64 10.71 -12.52 2.33
C GLU A 64 9.54 -11.69 1.84
N ASN A 65 8.74 -12.25 0.95
CA ASN A 65 7.62 -11.56 0.31
C ASN A 65 6.30 -12.21 0.69
N THR A 66 5.29 -11.40 0.94
CA THR A 66 3.90 -11.83 1.02
C THR A 66 3.09 -11.07 -0.01
N MET A 67 2.40 -11.80 -0.88
CA MET A 67 1.49 -11.21 -1.87
C MET A 67 0.07 -11.27 -1.34
N LEU A 68 -0.62 -10.14 -1.40
CA LEU A 68 -2.01 -9.97 -0.98
C LEU A 68 -2.82 -9.44 -2.15
N GLN A 69 -4.05 -9.92 -2.29
CA GLN A 69 -4.92 -9.57 -3.42
C GLN A 69 -6.24 -9.02 -2.91
N THR A 70 -6.78 -8.01 -3.61
CA THR A 70 -8.14 -7.52 -3.33
C THR A 70 -9.17 -8.60 -3.66
N PRO A 71 -10.35 -8.58 -2.99
CA PRO A 71 -11.38 -9.61 -3.21
C PRO A 71 -11.85 -9.73 -4.66
N ASP A 72 -11.83 -8.63 -5.43
CA ASP A 72 -12.19 -8.65 -6.86
C ASP A 72 -11.09 -9.26 -7.75
N GLY A 73 -9.89 -9.49 -7.21
CA GLY A 73 -8.77 -10.06 -7.93
C GLY A 73 -8.00 -9.08 -8.83
N ASP A 74 -8.38 -7.81 -8.83
CA ASP A 74 -7.84 -6.84 -9.79
C ASP A 74 -6.58 -6.11 -9.31
N ALA A 75 -6.34 -6.05 -7.99
CA ALA A 75 -5.19 -5.36 -7.44
C ALA A 75 -4.47 -6.19 -6.38
N ARG A 76 -3.16 -5.98 -6.28
CA ARG A 76 -2.32 -6.70 -5.32
C ARG A 76 -1.37 -5.76 -4.60
N VAL A 77 -1.02 -6.15 -3.39
CA VAL A 77 0.02 -5.52 -2.57
C VAL A 77 1.07 -6.58 -2.28
N GLU A 78 2.33 -6.27 -2.56
CA GLU A 78 3.46 -7.11 -2.16
C GLU A 78 4.15 -6.49 -0.96
N LEU A 79 4.15 -7.21 0.15
CA LEU A 79 4.90 -6.82 1.34
C LEU A 79 6.24 -7.54 1.33
N THR A 80 7.32 -6.80 1.56
CA THR A 80 8.67 -7.34 1.53
C THR A 80 9.43 -6.98 2.79
N LYS A 81 10.00 -8.00 3.42
CA LYS A 81 10.99 -7.82 4.48
C LYS A 81 12.37 -8.19 3.94
N PHE A 82 13.33 -7.26 4.04
CA PHE A 82 14.73 -7.56 3.73
C PHE A 82 15.42 -8.10 4.97
N HIS A 83 15.80 -9.38 4.93
CA HIS A 83 16.68 -9.98 5.94
C HIS A 83 18.13 -9.57 5.71
N ALA A 84 18.53 -9.38 4.43
CA ALA A 84 19.82 -8.88 4.02
C ALA A 84 19.72 -8.27 2.61
N PRO A 85 20.39 -7.15 2.29
CA PRO A 85 20.87 -6.17 3.27
C PRO A 85 19.70 -5.61 4.10
N PRO A 86 19.95 -5.10 5.30
CA PRO A 86 18.87 -4.59 6.14
C PRO A 86 18.16 -3.40 5.49
N ALA A 87 16.86 -3.29 5.71
CA ALA A 87 16.07 -2.16 5.22
C ALA A 87 16.60 -0.84 5.74
N GLN A 88 16.46 0.21 4.95
CA GLN A 88 16.98 1.54 5.26
C GLN A 88 15.85 2.56 5.29
N GLY A 89 16.06 3.63 6.07
CA GLY A 89 15.15 4.74 6.15
C GLY A 89 13.90 4.42 6.94
N GLY A 90 12.78 4.99 6.51
CA GLY A 90 11.51 4.81 7.20
C GLY A 90 11.36 5.76 8.37
N ASN A 91 10.55 6.81 8.21
CA ASN A 91 10.36 7.85 9.22
C ASN A 91 9.06 7.64 10.03
N GLY A 92 8.56 6.40 10.14
CA GLY A 92 7.33 6.15 10.85
C GLY A 92 6.18 6.99 10.28
N HIS A 93 5.68 7.93 11.06
CA HIS A 93 4.53 8.76 10.69
C HIS A 93 4.92 10.01 9.87
N ALA A 94 5.66 9.85 8.77
CA ALA A 94 5.93 10.97 7.88
C ALA A 94 4.60 11.55 7.34
N PRO A 95 4.45 12.89 7.32
CA PRO A 95 3.20 13.51 6.88
C PRO A 95 2.79 13.13 5.46
N VAL A 96 1.50 13.26 5.16
CA VAL A 96 0.94 12.90 3.85
C VAL A 96 1.55 13.68 2.69
N ASN A 97 2.10 14.85 2.93
CA ASN A 97 2.74 15.71 1.93
C ASN A 97 4.25 15.49 1.81
N THR A 98 4.78 14.46 2.40
CA THR A 98 6.18 14.06 2.18
C THR A 98 6.34 13.55 0.75
N LEU A 99 7.40 13.99 0.07
CA LEU A 99 7.64 13.60 -1.33
C LEU A 99 7.72 12.08 -1.49
N GLY A 100 7.20 11.59 -2.61
CA GLY A 100 7.21 10.18 -2.99
C GLY A 100 5.84 9.54 -2.91
N LEU A 101 5.80 8.23 -3.03
CA LEU A 101 4.59 7.45 -2.86
C LEU A 101 4.14 7.54 -1.40
N ARG A 102 2.89 7.98 -1.18
CA ARG A 102 2.46 8.28 0.18
C ARG A 102 1.30 7.42 0.66
N HIS A 103 0.38 7.03 -0.20
CA HIS A 103 -0.76 6.24 0.25
C HIS A 103 -1.24 5.26 -0.81
N VAL A 104 -1.93 4.25 -0.35
CA VAL A 104 -2.71 3.34 -1.18
C VAL A 104 -4.18 3.47 -0.76
N THR A 105 -5.07 3.50 -1.75
CA THR A 105 -6.50 3.70 -1.52
C THR A 105 -7.28 2.42 -1.81
N PHE A 106 -8.16 2.05 -0.89
CA PHE A 106 -9.11 0.95 -1.09
C PHE A 106 -10.53 1.48 -1.05
N ALA A 107 -11.34 1.03 -1.99
CA ALA A 107 -12.77 1.24 -1.95
C ALA A 107 -13.39 0.29 -0.92
N VAL A 108 -14.29 0.80 -0.09
CA VAL A 108 -15.00 0.01 0.93
C VAL A 108 -16.50 0.25 0.82
N ASP A 109 -17.31 -0.72 1.26
CA ASP A 109 -18.75 -0.60 1.23
C ASP A 109 -19.31 0.16 2.45
N ASP A 110 -18.66 0.00 3.61
CA ASP A 110 -19.10 0.62 4.86
C ASP A 110 -17.90 1.20 5.60
N LEU A 111 -17.64 2.47 5.37
CA LEU A 111 -16.48 3.15 5.94
C LEU A 111 -16.53 3.16 7.47
N ASP A 112 -17.70 3.44 8.06
CA ASP A 112 -17.83 3.52 9.51
C ASP A 112 -17.51 2.18 10.17
N ALA A 113 -17.96 1.08 9.60
CA ALA A 113 -17.68 -0.27 10.12
C ALA A 113 -16.18 -0.59 10.02
N VAL A 114 -15.54 -0.28 8.90
CA VAL A 114 -14.11 -0.51 8.72
C VAL A 114 -13.28 0.32 9.70
N VAL A 115 -13.60 1.59 9.84
CA VAL A 115 -12.91 2.49 10.79
C VAL A 115 -13.08 2.00 12.22
N ALA A 116 -14.28 1.61 12.61
CA ALA A 116 -14.53 1.08 13.96
C ALA A 116 -13.72 -0.19 14.23
N GLY A 117 -13.65 -1.10 13.26
CA GLY A 117 -12.86 -2.32 13.36
C GLY A 117 -11.36 -2.04 13.49
N LEU A 118 -10.84 -1.10 12.71
CA LEU A 118 -9.43 -0.71 12.78
C LEU A 118 -9.09 -0.04 14.11
N ARG A 119 -9.94 0.87 14.60
CA ARG A 119 -9.76 1.52 15.90
C ARG A 119 -9.79 0.52 17.05
N ALA A 120 -10.66 -0.46 16.99
CA ALA A 120 -10.73 -1.52 18.00
C ALA A 120 -9.41 -2.32 18.07
N ARG A 121 -8.63 -2.32 17.02
CA ARG A 121 -7.31 -2.97 16.94
C ARG A 121 -6.14 -2.01 17.14
N GLY A 122 -6.42 -0.77 17.57
CA GLY A 122 -5.41 0.22 17.90
C GLY A 122 -4.94 1.11 16.75
N ALA A 123 -5.53 1.01 15.56
CA ALA A 123 -5.22 1.91 14.47
C ALA A 123 -5.79 3.31 14.70
N GLU A 124 -5.09 4.31 14.18
CA GLU A 124 -5.48 5.72 14.33
C GLU A 124 -5.70 6.35 12.95
N LEU A 125 -6.66 7.29 12.88
CA LEU A 125 -6.83 8.12 11.71
C LEU A 125 -5.71 9.16 11.61
N VAL A 126 -5.31 9.48 10.38
CA VAL A 126 -4.39 10.61 10.14
C VAL A 126 -5.10 11.94 10.42
N GLY A 127 -6.30 12.10 9.90
CA GLY A 127 -7.16 13.24 10.10
C GLY A 127 -8.55 12.79 10.57
N LYS A 128 -9.56 13.18 9.83
CA LYS A 128 -10.96 12.87 10.15
C LYS A 128 -11.63 12.19 8.98
N VAL A 129 -12.75 11.51 9.25
CA VAL A 129 -13.68 11.09 8.21
C VAL A 129 -14.40 12.32 7.69
N GLU A 130 -14.39 12.52 6.38
CA GLU A 130 -15.07 13.63 5.73
C GLU A 130 -15.88 13.14 4.53
N GLN A 131 -16.90 13.92 4.19
CA GLN A 131 -17.68 13.70 3.00
C GLN A 131 -17.26 14.68 1.92
N TYR A 132 -16.94 14.15 0.74
CA TYR A 132 -16.64 14.96 -0.43
C TYR A 132 -17.88 15.00 -1.33
N GLU A 133 -18.52 16.15 -1.37
CA GLU A 133 -19.79 16.34 -2.08
C GLU A 133 -20.80 15.24 -1.69
N ASP A 134 -21.68 14.82 -2.60
CA ASP A 134 -22.59 13.68 -2.40
C ASP A 134 -22.04 12.40 -3.08
N ILE A 135 -20.73 12.28 -3.16
CA ILE A 135 -20.07 11.23 -3.94
C ILE A 135 -19.31 10.25 -3.07
N TYR A 136 -18.47 10.77 -2.16
CA TYR A 136 -17.58 9.94 -1.35
C TYR A 136 -17.58 10.33 0.11
N ARG A 137 -17.37 9.32 0.97
CA ARG A 137 -16.86 9.50 2.33
C ARG A 137 -15.44 8.93 2.37
N LEU A 138 -14.53 9.66 2.98
CA LEU A 138 -13.09 9.40 2.89
C LEU A 138 -12.43 9.53 4.26
N CYS A 139 -11.37 8.76 4.48
CA CYS A 139 -10.42 9.01 5.56
C CYS A 139 -9.06 8.41 5.23
N TYR A 140 -8.02 8.91 5.91
CA TYR A 140 -6.70 8.32 5.92
C TYR A 140 -6.44 7.66 7.27
N VAL A 141 -5.85 6.47 7.23
CA VAL A 141 -5.53 5.67 8.42
C VAL A 141 -4.05 5.39 8.44
N TRP A 142 -3.44 5.49 9.62
CA TRP A 142 -2.10 5.00 9.85
C TRP A 142 -2.11 3.47 9.91
N GLY A 143 -1.49 2.83 8.93
CA GLY A 143 -1.16 1.41 8.98
C GLY A 143 0.14 1.18 9.74
N PRO A 144 0.62 -0.08 9.78
CA PRO A 144 1.89 -0.39 10.44
C PRO A 144 3.05 0.36 9.77
N GLU A 145 4.02 0.76 10.58
CA GLU A 145 5.29 1.35 10.13
C GLU A 145 5.13 2.62 9.29
N GLY A 146 4.08 3.40 9.55
CA GLY A 146 3.85 4.66 8.84
C GLY A 146 3.24 4.52 7.45
N ILE A 147 2.76 3.34 7.09
CA ILE A 147 1.98 3.16 5.86
C ILE A 147 0.69 3.96 5.98
N ILE A 148 0.39 4.75 4.96
CA ILE A 148 -0.86 5.51 4.91
C ILE A 148 -1.84 4.79 3.99
N VAL A 149 -3.01 4.47 4.51
CA VAL A 149 -4.10 3.87 3.74
C VAL A 149 -5.27 4.84 3.69
N GLU A 150 -5.72 5.16 2.48
CA GLU A 150 -6.98 5.88 2.29
C GLU A 150 -8.11 4.88 2.11
N LEU A 151 -9.21 5.12 2.80
CA LEU A 151 -10.44 4.34 2.63
C LEU A 151 -11.50 5.25 2.02
N ALA A 152 -12.14 4.77 0.97
CA ALA A 152 -13.12 5.52 0.20
C ALA A 152 -14.41 4.72 0.05
N GLU A 153 -15.51 5.27 0.55
CA GLU A 153 -16.84 4.73 0.36
C GLU A 153 -17.59 5.60 -0.64
N ARG A 154 -18.09 5.00 -1.70
CA ARG A 154 -18.90 5.71 -2.67
C ARG A 154 -20.34 5.77 -2.18
N ILE A 155 -20.89 6.98 -2.07
CA ILE A 155 -22.25 7.23 -1.55
C ILE A 155 -23.22 7.79 -2.60
N GLY A 156 -22.72 8.13 -3.76
CA GLY A 156 -23.54 8.69 -4.84
C GLY A 156 -23.19 8.20 -6.22
#